data_93ff1b1dab3e395fd161925820e6c4fa
#
_entry.id   93ff1b1dab3e395fd161925820e6c4fa
#
_cell.length_a   1.000
_cell.length_b   1.000
_cell.length_c   1.000
_cell.angle_alpha   90.00
_cell.angle_beta   90.00
_cell.angle_gamma   90.00
#
_symmetry.space_group_name_H-M   'P 1'
#
loop_
_entity.id
_entity.type
_entity.pdbx_description
1 polymer ?
#
loop_
_entity_poly.entity_id
_entity_poly.type
_entity_poly.pdbx_seq_one_letter_code
_entity_poly.pdbx_strand_id
1 'polypeptide(L)' 'MEAKRSLDPDLGLFIHTIICNSGMTHEAVAESLNVSPRAVDYYCSGQRKPKQTTLLKLLRITGVNAEDIPF' A
#
# COMPACT_ATOMS: atom_id res chain seq x y z
N MET A 1 -24.51 3.00 3.00
CA MET A 1 -24.11 2.58 3.01
C MET A 1 -23.34 2.29 3.36
N GLU A 2 -22.81 2.06 3.38
CA GLU A 2 -22.14 1.71 3.63
C GLU A 2 -21.29 1.32 3.89
N ALA A 3 -21.24 1.30 4.03
CA ALA A 3 -20.32 1.04 4.46
C ALA A 3 -19.33 0.42 4.22
N LYS A 4 -18.84 0.59 3.82
CA LYS A 4 -17.98 -0.02 3.55
C LYS A 4 -16.91 -0.03 4.12
N ARG A 5 -16.70 -0.16 4.46
CA ARG A 5 -15.84 -0.45 5.12
C ARG A 5 -14.58 -0.25 4.75
N SER A 6 -13.66 -0.67 4.84
CA SER A 6 -12.28 -0.52 4.55
C SER A 6 -11.91 -0.83 3.11
N LEU A 7 -12.87 -1.11 2.28
CA LEU A 7 -12.58 -1.42 0.87
C LEU A 7 -12.29 -0.15 0.10
N ASP A 8 -11.10 -0.10 -0.49
CA ASP A 8 -10.67 1.05 -1.29
C ASP A 8 -9.86 0.53 -2.47
N PRO A 9 -10.53 0.09 -3.54
CA PRO A 9 -9.82 -0.50 -4.68
C PRO A 9 -8.88 0.47 -5.37
N ASP A 10 -9.17 1.77 -5.34
CA ASP A 10 -8.29 2.75 -5.97
C ASP A 10 -6.97 2.86 -5.22
N LEU A 11 -7.04 2.90 -3.89
CA LEU A 11 -5.84 2.93 -3.07
C LEU A 11 -5.07 1.62 -3.20
N GLY A 12 -5.77 0.50 -3.23
CA GLY A 12 -5.14 -0.80 -3.39
C GLY A 12 -4.40 -0.90 -4.71
N LEU A 13 -5.03 -0.45 -5.79
CA LEU A 13 -4.40 -0.47 -7.11
C LEU A 13 -3.18 0.44 -7.14
N PHE A 14 -3.28 1.60 -6.51
CA PHE A 14 -2.15 2.51 -6.43
C PHE A 14 -0.97 1.86 -5.71
N ILE A 15 -1.23 1.24 -4.56
CA ILE A 15 -0.19 0.57 -3.79
C ILE A 15 0.43 -0.56 -4.60
N HIS A 16 -0.41 -1.38 -5.23
CA HIS A 16 0.06 -2.48 -6.05
C HIS A 16 0.97 -1.96 -7.18
N THR A 17 0.55 -0.89 -7.83
CA THR A 17 1.29 -0.32 -8.95
C THR A 17 2.66 0.19 -8.53
N ILE A 18 2.74 0.93 -7.41
CA ILE A 18 4.02 1.47 -6.98
C ILE A 18 4.97 0.37 -6.52
N ILE A 19 4.45 -0.69 -5.94
CA ILE A 19 5.28 -1.83 -5.53
C ILE A 19 5.82 -2.53 -6.77
N CYS A 20 4.97 -2.77 -7.76
CA CYS A 20 5.40 -3.41 -9.00
C CYS A 20 6.44 -2.57 -9.73
N ASN A 21 6.23 -1.26 -9.79
CA ASN A 21 7.15 -0.37 -10.49
C ASN A 21 8.50 -0.26 -9.77
N SER A 22 8.52 -0.45 -8.46
CA SER A 22 9.76 -0.40 -7.69
C SER A 22 10.60 -1.66 -7.84
N GLY A 23 10.00 -2.74 -8.34
CA GLY A 23 10.68 -4.02 -8.46
C GLY A 23 10.79 -4.79 -7.16
N MET A 24 10.11 -4.33 -6.10
CA MET A 24 10.15 -5.00 -4.80
C MET A 24 9.13 -6.11 -4.75
N THR A 25 9.44 -7.16 -3.98
CA THR A 25 8.48 -8.22 -3.70
C THR A 25 7.61 -7.80 -2.52
N HIS A 26 6.46 -8.46 -2.38
CA HIS A 26 5.60 -8.22 -1.22
C HIS A 26 6.32 -8.52 0.09
N GLU A 27 7.17 -9.55 0.08
CA GLU A 27 7.94 -9.90 1.28
C GLU A 27 8.93 -8.81 1.64
N ALA A 28 9.62 -8.25 0.65
CA ALA A 28 10.57 -7.18 0.89
C ALA A 28 9.86 -5.92 1.42
N VAL A 29 8.72 -5.60 0.84
CA VAL A 29 7.92 -4.46 1.29
C VAL A 29 7.44 -4.69 2.72
N ALA A 30 6.94 -5.90 3.00
CA ALA A 30 6.45 -6.23 4.33
C ALA A 30 7.54 -6.07 5.38
N GLU A 31 8.73 -6.54 5.06
CA GLU A 31 9.86 -6.41 5.98
C GLU A 31 10.20 -4.95 6.24
N SER A 32 10.23 -4.15 5.18
CA SER A 32 10.52 -2.72 5.29
C SER A 32 9.47 -1.99 6.09
N LEU A 33 8.21 -2.41 5.98
CA LEU A 33 7.10 -1.78 6.71
C LEU A 33 6.88 -2.38 8.08
N ASN A 34 7.60 -3.46 8.41
CA ASN A 34 7.45 -4.16 9.68
C ASN A 34 6.03 -4.73 9.85
N VAL A 35 5.52 -5.31 8.76
CA VAL A 35 4.20 -5.95 8.76
C VAL A 35 4.35 -7.33 8.11
N SER A 36 3.28 -8.13 8.15
CA SER A 36 3.33 -9.45 7.51
C SER A 36 3.13 -9.31 6.00
N PRO A 37 3.66 -10.25 5.21
CA PRO A 37 3.41 -10.23 3.76
C PRO A 37 1.92 -10.29 3.42
N ARG A 38 1.13 -10.96 4.25
CA ARG A 38 -0.31 -11.02 4.04
C ARG A 38 -0.94 -9.64 4.17
N ALA A 39 -0.43 -8.81 5.10
CA ALA A 39 -0.93 -7.46 5.25
C ALA A 39 -0.69 -6.65 3.97
N VAL A 40 0.47 -6.84 3.33
CA VAL A 40 0.76 -6.18 2.06
C VAL A 40 -0.23 -6.62 0.99
N ASP A 41 -0.56 -7.92 0.95
CA ASP A 41 -1.55 -8.42 0.00
C ASP A 41 -2.90 -7.73 0.22
N TYR A 42 -3.31 -7.56 1.47
CA TYR A 42 -4.57 -6.89 1.79
C TYR A 42 -4.54 -5.43 1.36
N TYR A 43 -3.40 -4.77 1.53
CA TYR A 43 -3.26 -3.38 1.07
C TYR A 43 -3.39 -3.30 -0.45
N CYS A 44 -2.75 -4.21 -1.17
CA CYS A 44 -2.78 -4.20 -2.64
C CYS A 44 -4.15 -4.52 -3.20
N SER A 45 -4.93 -5.33 -2.49
CA SER A 45 -6.28 -5.69 -2.95
C SER A 45 -7.33 -4.68 -2.52
N GLY A 46 -6.95 -3.72 -1.67
CA GLY A 46 -7.88 -2.71 -1.19
C GLY A 46 -8.72 -3.18 -0.02
N GLN A 47 -8.47 -4.37 0.50
CA GLN A 47 -9.27 -4.90 1.62
C GLN A 47 -8.89 -4.27 2.94
N ARG A 48 -7.69 -3.71 3.05
CA ARG A 48 -7.22 -3.08 4.27
C ARG A 48 -6.48 -1.81 3.90
N LYS A 49 -6.77 -0.75 4.63
CA LYS A 49 -6.12 0.53 4.41
C LYS A 49 -4.92 0.64 5.35
N PRO A 50 -3.71 0.91 4.84
CA PRO A 50 -2.56 1.07 5.72
C PRO A 50 -2.71 2.34 6.55
N LYS A 51 -2.09 2.33 7.73
CA LYS A 51 -2.02 3.53 8.55
C LYS A 51 -1.22 4.59 7.82
N GLN A 52 -1.45 5.85 8.18
CA GLN A 52 -0.74 6.95 7.53
C GLN A 52 0.78 6.77 7.64
N THR A 53 1.28 6.38 8.81
CA THR A 53 2.71 6.17 8.98
C THR A 53 3.22 5.04 8.09
N THR A 54 2.44 3.98 7.97
CA THR A 54 2.81 2.86 7.10
C THR A 54 2.82 3.27 5.65
N LEU A 55 1.81 4.04 5.23
CA LEU A 55 1.73 4.51 3.86
C LEU A 55 2.90 5.43 3.53
N LEU A 56 3.27 6.33 4.44
CA LEU A 56 4.40 7.22 4.22
C LEU A 56 5.70 6.43 4.08
N LYS A 57 5.88 5.40 4.90
CA LYS A 57 7.05 4.52 4.74
C LYS A 57 7.05 3.84 3.39
N LEU A 58 5.89 3.34 2.97
CA LEU A 58 5.75 2.68 1.69
C LEU A 58 6.16 3.61 0.55
N LEU A 59 5.68 4.84 0.58
CA LEU A 59 6.03 5.82 -0.44
C LEU A 59 7.53 6.08 -0.46
N ARG A 60 8.12 6.16 0.73
CA ARG A 60 9.56 6.42 0.86
C ARG A 60 10.39 5.29 0.26
N ILE A 61 10.07 4.05 0.58
CA ILE A 61 10.85 2.91 0.11
C ILE A 61 10.66 2.65 -1.38
N THR A 62 9.53 3.07 -1.94
CA THR A 62 9.27 2.91 -3.37
C THR A 62 9.69 4.14 -4.18
N GLY A 63 10.07 5.22 -3.51
CA GLY A 63 10.53 6.42 -4.19
C GLY A 63 9.43 7.30 -4.75
N VAL A 64 8.21 7.11 -4.28
CA VAL A 64 7.06 7.88 -4.76
C VAL A 64 6.86 9.11 -3.87
N ASN A 65 6.64 10.25 -4.48
CA ASN A 65 6.36 11.48 -3.73
C ASN A 65 4.92 11.49 -3.25
N ALA A 66 4.69 12.06 -2.06
CA ALA A 66 3.34 12.16 -1.53
C ALA A 66 2.43 12.97 -2.45
N GLU A 67 3.00 13.88 -3.22
CA GLU A 67 2.24 14.70 -4.16
C GLU A 67 1.66 13.89 -5.32
N ASP A 68 2.22 12.71 -5.58
CA ASP A 68 1.77 11.86 -6.67
C ASP A 68 0.60 10.97 -6.27
N ILE A 69 0.17 11.05 -5.01
CA ILE A 69 -0.96 10.25 -4.54
C ILE A 69 -2.25 10.84 -5.12
N PRO A 70 -3.06 10.00 -5.81
CA PRO A 70 -4.27 10.50 -6.48
C PRO A 70 -5.44 10.80 -5.53
N PHE A 71 -5.28 10.62 -4.24
CA PHE A 71 -6.35 10.90 -3.27
C PHE A 71 -5.84 11.54 -2.00
#